data_ccb93c85d3552ff32ca31582442cfb07
#
_entry.id   ccb93c85d3552ff32ca31582442cfb07
#
_cell.length_a   1.000
_cell.length_b   1.000
_cell.length_c   1.000
_cell.angle_alpha   90.00
_cell.angle_beta   90.00
_cell.angle_gamma   90.00
#
_symmetry.space_group_name_H-M   'P 1'
#
loop_
_entity.id
_entity.type
_entity.pdbx_description
1 polymer ?
#
loop_
_entity_poly.entity_id
_entity_poly.type
_entity_poly.pdbx_seq_one_letter_code
_entity_poly.pdbx_strand_id
1 'polypeptide(L)'
;DVKGAAGTWLRAYANDGSMSPDAKRSNFGDVGSQDYSLSSSGIEAGFGYSFNSAWTVGVFGGINQGDYKPDVGGKVSLDGNTWGGYVTFTPGNGFYADLSYRDIGFDGDALNNGSKEQLDGDASGFSLEMGYGFKMQSGLEIEPQLQYSAVSVDLDNVAYTSGGFELTDGDAAQLRIGSAFRKTFNQDNGVWVPYGAVSYIQNYD
;
A
#
# COMPACT_ATOMS: atom_id res chain seq x y z
N ASP A 1 13.41 -32.70 -4.72
CA ASP A 1 13.85 -31.77 -3.68
C ASP A 1 14.32 -30.48 -4.33
N VAL A 2 13.52 -29.43 -4.26
CA VAL A 2 13.95 -28.09 -4.68
C VAL A 2 14.97 -27.61 -3.65
N LYS A 3 16.24 -27.58 -4.03
CA LYS A 3 17.28 -26.91 -3.24
C LYS A 3 16.88 -25.43 -3.16
N GLY A 4 17.03 -24.82 -1.98
CA GLY A 4 16.68 -23.44 -1.75
C GLY A 4 17.17 -22.52 -2.87
N ALA A 5 16.30 -21.61 -3.29
CA ALA A 5 16.59 -20.66 -4.35
C ALA A 5 16.53 -19.22 -3.77
N ALA A 6 17.51 -18.41 -4.16
CA ALA A 6 17.56 -17.00 -3.81
C ALA A 6 17.17 -16.15 -5.02
N GLY A 7 16.50 -15.06 -4.79
CA GLY A 7 16.13 -14.09 -5.81
C GLY A 7 16.19 -12.67 -5.29
N THR A 8 16.40 -11.73 -6.20
CA THR A 8 16.29 -10.30 -5.92
C THR A 8 15.21 -9.69 -6.79
N TRP A 9 14.60 -8.63 -6.33
CA TRP A 9 13.60 -7.88 -7.09
C TRP A 9 13.77 -6.38 -6.90
N LEU A 10 13.28 -5.62 -7.86
CA LEU A 10 13.22 -4.18 -7.84
C LEU A 10 11.80 -3.76 -8.21
N ARG A 11 11.24 -2.80 -7.48
CA ARG A 11 9.93 -2.21 -7.75
C ARG A 11 10.03 -0.69 -7.76
N ALA A 12 9.46 -0.05 -8.77
CA ALA A 12 9.17 1.37 -8.77
C ALA A 12 7.65 1.56 -8.83
N TYR A 13 7.13 2.55 -8.14
CA TYR A 13 5.71 2.88 -8.15
C TYR A 13 5.48 4.38 -8.13
N ALA A 14 4.34 4.79 -8.67
CA ALA A 14 3.83 6.14 -8.58
C ALA A 14 2.30 6.08 -8.49
N ASN A 15 1.73 6.87 -7.59
CA ASN A 15 0.29 6.97 -7.40
C ASN A 15 -0.10 8.44 -7.34
N ASP A 16 -1.20 8.79 -8.01
CA ASP A 16 -1.85 10.08 -7.94
C ASP A 16 -3.33 9.86 -7.61
N GLY A 17 -3.87 10.66 -6.72
CA GLY A 17 -5.26 10.59 -6.33
C GLY A 17 -5.79 11.93 -5.85
N SER A 18 -7.10 12.09 -5.91
CA SER A 18 -7.81 13.20 -5.30
C SER A 18 -8.95 12.66 -4.44
N MET A 19 -9.22 13.33 -3.35
CA MET A 19 -10.34 13.04 -2.47
C MET A 19 -11.17 14.29 -2.24
N SER A 20 -12.50 14.08 -2.28
CA SER A 20 -13.51 15.10 -1.95
C SER A 20 -14.33 14.57 -0.79
N PRO A 21 -13.90 14.78 0.46
CA PRO A 21 -14.65 14.27 1.62
C PRO A 21 -15.99 14.98 1.72
N ASP A 22 -17.03 14.23 2.06
CA ASP A 22 -18.36 14.80 2.33
C ASP A 22 -18.30 15.78 3.50
N ALA A 23 -18.94 16.94 3.34
CA ALA A 23 -19.04 17.95 4.41
C ALA A 23 -19.75 17.37 5.64
N LYS A 24 -19.03 17.21 6.74
CA LYS A 24 -19.66 16.88 8.03
C LYS A 24 -20.28 18.14 8.61
N ARG A 25 -21.59 18.13 8.86
CA ARG A 25 -22.27 19.18 9.62
C ARG A 25 -21.70 19.19 11.04
N SER A 26 -21.02 20.26 11.40
CA SER A 26 -20.68 20.53 12.80
C SER A 26 -21.70 21.46 13.41
N ASN A 27 -21.88 21.43 14.76
CA ASN A 27 -22.74 22.34 15.48
C ASN A 27 -22.25 23.80 15.43
N PHE A 28 -21.12 24.07 14.79
CA PHE A 28 -20.50 25.41 14.65
C PHE A 28 -20.54 25.96 13.22
N GLY A 29 -21.33 25.39 12.31
CA GLY A 29 -21.45 25.78 10.92
C GLY A 29 -20.90 24.70 9.98
N ASP A 30 -21.21 24.80 8.68
CA ASP A 30 -20.64 23.91 7.67
C ASP A 30 -19.14 24.19 7.57
N VAL A 31 -18.34 23.28 8.11
CA VAL A 31 -16.92 23.20 7.75
C VAL A 31 -16.91 22.62 6.35
N GLY A 32 -16.70 23.46 5.34
CA GLY A 32 -16.69 23.03 3.95
C GLY A 32 -15.72 21.87 3.78
N SER A 33 -16.16 20.82 3.07
CA SER A 33 -15.27 19.77 2.61
C SER A 33 -14.22 20.42 1.73
N GLN A 34 -12.95 20.25 2.07
CA GLN A 34 -11.86 20.70 1.23
C GLN A 34 -11.40 19.50 0.40
N ASP A 35 -11.44 19.65 -0.89
CA ASP A 35 -10.83 18.70 -1.80
C ASP A 35 -9.31 18.72 -1.58
N TYR A 36 -8.67 17.59 -1.74
CA TYR A 36 -7.22 17.49 -1.66
C TYR A 36 -6.68 16.48 -2.65
N SER A 37 -5.45 16.70 -3.08
CA SER A 37 -4.69 15.79 -3.91
C SER A 37 -3.58 15.13 -3.11
N LEU A 38 -3.36 13.85 -3.41
CA LEU A 38 -2.30 13.02 -2.88
C LEU A 38 -1.47 12.49 -4.04
N SER A 39 -0.16 12.62 -3.94
CA SER A 39 0.74 11.90 -4.83
C SER A 39 1.81 11.18 -4.03
N SER A 40 2.20 10.00 -4.48
CA SER A 40 3.30 9.25 -3.87
C SER A 40 4.09 8.50 -4.93
N SER A 41 5.39 8.40 -4.72
CA SER A 41 6.27 7.61 -5.57
C SER A 41 7.39 6.99 -4.74
N GLY A 42 7.99 5.92 -5.27
CA GLY A 42 9.09 5.29 -4.57
C GLY A 42 9.77 4.18 -5.38
N ILE A 43 10.90 3.77 -4.86
CA ILE A 43 11.70 2.65 -5.37
C ILE A 43 12.05 1.74 -4.20
N GLU A 44 11.84 0.44 -4.37
CA GLU A 44 12.15 -0.59 -3.38
C GLU A 44 12.94 -1.71 -4.03
N ALA A 45 13.87 -2.27 -3.29
CA ALA A 45 14.62 -3.46 -3.66
C ALA A 45 14.55 -4.51 -2.55
N GLY A 46 14.49 -5.77 -2.92
CA GLY A 46 14.40 -6.85 -1.96
C GLY A 46 15.15 -8.09 -2.36
N PHE A 47 15.34 -8.92 -1.35
CA PHE A 47 15.94 -10.24 -1.46
C PHE A 47 14.97 -11.27 -0.86
N GLY A 48 14.78 -12.39 -1.56
CA GLY A 48 13.97 -13.51 -1.09
C GLY A 48 14.73 -14.82 -1.16
N TYR A 49 14.40 -15.71 -0.23
CA TYR A 49 14.93 -17.06 -0.17
C TYR A 49 13.80 -18.08 -0.05
N SER A 50 13.71 -19.00 -1.00
CA SER A 50 12.77 -20.12 -0.98
C SER A 50 13.45 -21.33 -0.37
N PHE A 51 12.99 -21.77 0.81
CA PHE A 51 13.53 -22.96 1.50
C PHE A 51 13.16 -24.25 0.78
N ASN A 52 11.98 -24.25 0.17
CA ASN A 52 11.42 -25.37 -0.58
C ASN A 52 10.41 -24.81 -1.62
N SER A 53 9.67 -25.68 -2.28
CA SER A 53 8.68 -25.31 -3.28
C SER A 53 7.47 -24.54 -2.73
N ALA A 54 7.29 -24.50 -1.42
CA ALA A 54 6.11 -23.90 -0.80
C ALA A 54 6.41 -22.62 -0.02
N TRP A 55 7.58 -22.45 0.55
CA TRP A 55 7.89 -21.35 1.46
C TRP A 55 8.99 -20.44 0.92
N THR A 56 8.68 -19.14 0.86
CA THR A 56 9.65 -18.08 0.58
C THR A 56 9.59 -17.05 1.70
N VAL A 57 10.75 -16.58 2.15
CA VAL A 57 10.87 -15.42 3.03
C VAL A 57 11.73 -14.38 2.36
N GLY A 58 11.51 -13.11 2.68
CA GLY A 58 12.32 -12.05 2.14
C GLY A 58 12.32 -10.81 2.99
N VAL A 59 13.27 -9.93 2.67
CA VAL A 59 13.40 -8.60 3.24
C VAL A 59 13.52 -7.59 2.11
N PHE A 60 13.14 -6.36 2.37
CA PHE A 60 13.24 -5.27 1.41
C PHE A 60 13.50 -3.94 2.09
N GLY A 61 13.97 -2.98 1.31
CA GLY A 61 14.12 -1.60 1.71
C GLY A 61 13.99 -0.68 0.51
N GLY A 62 13.74 0.58 0.77
CA GLY A 62 13.52 1.55 -0.30
C GLY A 62 13.43 2.98 0.21
N ILE A 63 13.18 3.87 -0.76
CA ILE A 63 12.92 5.29 -0.54
C ILE A 63 11.59 5.65 -1.17
N ASN A 64 10.87 6.56 -0.55
CA ASN A 64 9.59 7.05 -1.03
C ASN A 64 9.46 8.55 -0.81
N GLN A 65 8.54 9.15 -1.55
CA GLN A 65 8.17 10.55 -1.46
C GLN A 65 6.66 10.67 -1.51
N GLY A 66 6.09 11.63 -0.79
CA GLY A 66 4.67 11.90 -0.80
C GLY A 66 4.38 13.40 -0.75
N ASP A 67 3.39 13.83 -1.51
CA ASP A 67 2.86 15.19 -1.46
C ASP A 67 1.37 15.14 -1.12
N TYR A 68 0.97 15.96 -0.16
CA TYR A 68 -0.42 16.25 0.16
C TYR A 68 -0.69 17.73 -0.11
N LYS A 69 -1.71 18.02 -0.92
CA LYS A 69 -2.10 19.39 -1.27
C LYS A 69 -3.60 19.56 -1.10
N PRO A 70 -4.06 20.28 -0.07
CA PRO A 70 -5.44 20.76 0.01
C PRO A 70 -5.66 21.84 -1.04
N ASP A 71 -6.89 21.98 -1.55
CA ASP A 71 -7.25 23.00 -2.52
C ASP A 71 -7.14 24.43 -1.95
N VAL A 72 -7.27 24.56 -0.65
CA VAL A 72 -7.16 25.84 0.06
C VAL A 72 -6.07 25.76 1.12
N GLY A 73 -4.99 26.47 0.86
CA GLY A 73 -3.87 26.68 1.79
C GLY A 73 -2.98 25.45 1.98
N GLY A 74 -1.72 25.66 2.14
CA GLY A 74 -0.76 24.66 2.57
C GLY A 74 -0.31 23.63 1.52
N LYS A 75 0.75 22.95 1.87
CA LYS A 75 1.28 21.75 1.20
C LYS A 75 2.08 20.97 2.23
N VAL A 76 1.95 19.67 2.24
CA VAL A 76 2.84 18.78 2.97
C VAL A 76 3.65 17.97 1.97
N SER A 77 4.95 17.95 2.14
CA SER A 77 5.86 17.13 1.36
C SER A 77 6.68 16.27 2.30
N LEU A 78 6.68 14.96 2.06
CA LEU A 78 7.34 13.97 2.89
C LEU A 78 8.33 13.17 2.06
N ASP A 79 9.51 12.96 2.61
CA ASP A 79 10.51 12.02 2.14
C ASP A 79 10.60 10.87 3.15
N GLY A 80 10.69 9.62 2.69
CA GLY A 80 10.66 8.48 3.58
C GLY A 80 11.64 7.38 3.20
N ASN A 81 12.05 6.65 4.23
CA ASN A 81 12.83 5.43 4.10
C ASN A 81 11.96 4.25 4.55
N THR A 82 11.90 3.23 3.74
CA THR A 82 11.11 2.01 4.01
C THR A 82 12.01 0.83 4.24
N TRP A 83 11.66 -0.02 5.19
CA TRP A 83 12.16 -1.39 5.30
C TRP A 83 11.03 -2.34 5.66
N GLY A 84 11.23 -3.62 5.39
CA GLY A 84 10.20 -4.61 5.70
C GLY A 84 10.62 -6.03 5.40
N GLY A 85 9.69 -6.93 5.63
CA GLY A 85 9.87 -8.35 5.37
C GLY A 85 8.57 -9.01 4.94
N TYR A 86 8.70 -10.16 4.31
CA TYR A 86 7.55 -10.93 3.87
C TYR A 86 7.76 -12.44 3.98
N VAL A 87 6.67 -13.15 4.10
CA VAL A 87 6.60 -14.60 4.04
C VAL A 87 5.50 -14.99 3.07
N THR A 88 5.85 -15.78 2.07
CA THR A 88 4.92 -16.34 1.09
C THR A 88 4.82 -17.85 1.27
N PHE A 89 3.60 -18.38 1.30
CA PHE A 89 3.30 -19.79 1.33
C PHE A 89 2.49 -20.20 0.10
N THR A 90 3.08 -21.03 -0.78
CA THR A 90 2.47 -21.51 -2.03
C THR A 90 2.66 -23.03 -2.16
N PRO A 91 1.81 -23.87 -1.57
CA PRO A 91 2.00 -25.32 -1.53
C PRO A 91 1.79 -26.03 -2.87
N GLY A 92 1.51 -25.30 -3.95
CA GLY A 92 1.40 -25.85 -5.30
C GLY A 92 0.03 -26.46 -5.65
N ASN A 93 -0.92 -26.44 -4.73
CA ASN A 93 -2.29 -26.96 -4.95
C ASN A 93 -3.29 -25.86 -5.40
N GLY A 94 -2.80 -24.66 -5.72
CA GLY A 94 -3.58 -23.48 -6.07
C GLY A 94 -3.78 -22.51 -4.90
N PHE A 95 -3.57 -22.93 -3.66
CA PHE A 95 -3.60 -22.03 -2.50
C PHE A 95 -2.34 -21.18 -2.41
N TYR A 96 -2.47 -19.94 -1.93
CA TYR A 96 -1.36 -19.13 -1.47
C TYR A 96 -1.75 -18.29 -0.25
N ALA A 97 -0.76 -17.90 0.53
CA ALA A 97 -0.87 -16.91 1.58
C ALA A 97 0.41 -16.07 1.64
N ASP A 98 0.24 -14.76 1.71
CA ASP A 98 1.31 -13.78 1.78
C ASP A 98 1.13 -12.92 3.04
N LEU A 99 2.13 -12.90 3.89
CA LEU A 99 2.22 -12.00 5.03
C LEU A 99 3.37 -11.04 4.79
N SER A 100 3.12 -9.74 4.92
CA SER A 100 4.16 -8.72 4.86
C SER A 100 4.05 -7.74 6.01
N TYR A 101 5.19 -7.26 6.47
CA TYR A 101 5.34 -6.14 7.40
C TYR A 101 6.19 -5.07 6.75
N ARG A 102 5.83 -3.81 7.02
CA ARG A 102 6.52 -2.63 6.51
C ARG A 102 6.63 -1.60 7.63
N ASP A 103 7.75 -0.94 7.66
CA ASP A 103 8.03 0.20 8.51
C ASP A 103 8.59 1.35 7.64
N ILE A 104 8.14 2.57 7.89
CA ILE A 104 8.49 3.76 7.12
C ILE A 104 8.78 4.87 8.11
N GLY A 105 10.05 5.27 8.21
CA GLY A 105 10.40 6.54 8.83
C GLY A 105 10.29 7.65 7.79
N PHE A 106 9.64 8.76 8.13
CA PHE A 106 9.49 9.88 7.21
C PHE A 106 9.79 11.21 7.89
N ASP A 107 10.32 12.13 7.11
CA ASP A 107 10.52 13.52 7.46
C ASP A 107 10.02 14.44 6.34
N GLY A 108 9.73 15.67 6.66
CA GLY A 108 9.24 16.59 5.66
C GLY A 108 8.84 17.96 6.17
N ASP A 109 8.12 18.66 5.31
CA ASP A 109 7.74 20.04 5.52
C ASP A 109 6.24 20.25 5.31
N ALA A 110 5.61 20.91 6.27
CA ALA A 110 4.28 21.47 6.14
C ALA A 110 4.37 22.98 5.91
N LEU A 111 3.85 23.42 4.77
CA LEU A 111 3.72 24.84 4.44
C LEU A 111 2.29 25.28 4.74
N ASN A 112 2.11 26.28 5.59
CA ASN A 112 0.82 26.88 5.89
C ASN A 112 0.95 28.40 5.93
N ASN A 113 0.22 29.13 5.07
CA ASN A 113 0.19 30.61 5.01
C ASN A 113 1.58 31.29 5.06
N GLY A 114 2.60 30.67 4.43
CA GLY A 114 3.96 31.20 4.39
C GLY A 114 4.85 30.80 5.56
N SER A 115 4.34 30.08 6.55
CA SER A 115 5.12 29.43 7.60
C SER A 115 5.48 28.01 7.15
N LYS A 116 6.71 27.60 7.42
CA LYS A 116 7.24 26.27 7.17
C LYS A 116 7.47 25.59 8.50
N GLU A 117 6.89 24.42 8.67
CA GLU A 117 7.03 23.59 9.86
C GLU A 117 7.57 22.25 9.50
N GLN A 118 8.46 21.67 10.29
CA GLN A 118 9.01 20.35 10.08
C GLN A 118 8.05 19.30 10.64
N LEU A 119 7.89 18.22 9.92
CA LEU A 119 7.13 17.03 10.27
C LEU A 119 8.08 15.86 10.28
N ASP A 120 8.10 15.12 11.36
CA ASP A 120 8.81 13.86 11.50
C ASP A 120 7.84 12.81 12.02
N GLY A 121 8.03 11.56 11.67
CA GLY A 121 7.20 10.47 12.17
C GLY A 121 7.53 9.13 11.56
N ASP A 122 6.82 8.14 12.06
CA ASP A 122 6.94 6.76 11.64
C ASP A 122 5.58 6.18 11.25
N ALA A 123 5.56 5.29 10.30
CA ALA A 123 4.40 4.51 9.96
C ALA A 123 4.76 3.04 9.88
N SER A 124 3.98 2.20 10.53
CA SER A 124 4.16 0.76 10.45
C SER A 124 2.89 0.08 9.98
N GLY A 125 3.01 -1.04 9.31
CA GLY A 125 1.85 -1.76 8.85
C GLY A 125 2.14 -3.20 8.46
N PHE A 126 1.09 -4.00 8.47
CA PHE A 126 1.14 -5.35 7.96
C PHE A 126 0.00 -5.63 6.98
N SER A 127 0.22 -6.61 6.12
CA SER A 127 -0.80 -7.11 5.19
C SER A 127 -0.74 -8.63 5.17
N LEU A 128 -1.90 -9.26 5.32
CA LEU A 128 -2.10 -10.68 5.12
C LEU A 128 -3.06 -10.87 3.95
N GLU A 129 -2.59 -11.50 2.90
CA GLU A 129 -3.40 -11.88 1.75
C GLU A 129 -3.43 -13.40 1.61
N MET A 130 -4.57 -13.95 1.22
CA MET A 130 -4.71 -15.35 0.85
C MET A 130 -5.65 -15.50 -0.34
N GLY A 131 -5.40 -16.52 -1.13
CA GLY A 131 -6.22 -16.82 -2.28
C GLY A 131 -6.10 -18.27 -2.74
N TYR A 132 -6.93 -18.60 -3.71
CA TYR A 132 -6.94 -19.93 -4.30
C TYR A 132 -7.22 -19.87 -5.80
N GLY A 133 -6.28 -20.35 -6.61
CA GLY A 133 -6.37 -20.40 -8.07
C GLY A 133 -7.11 -21.64 -8.57
N PHE A 134 -8.32 -21.45 -9.06
CA PHE A 134 -9.11 -22.49 -9.73
C PHE A 134 -8.78 -22.51 -11.22
N LYS A 135 -8.07 -23.53 -11.68
CA LYS A 135 -7.73 -23.71 -13.10
C LYS A 135 -8.77 -24.57 -13.81
N MET A 136 -9.40 -23.99 -14.83
CA MET A 136 -10.38 -24.68 -15.66
C MET A 136 -9.71 -25.30 -16.90
N GLN A 137 -10.32 -26.36 -17.44
CA GLN A 137 -9.82 -26.99 -18.67
C GLN A 137 -9.80 -26.06 -19.89
N SER A 138 -10.64 -25.02 -19.88
CA SER A 138 -10.71 -23.97 -20.92
C SER A 138 -9.49 -23.01 -20.92
N GLY A 139 -8.53 -23.18 -19.99
CA GLY A 139 -7.43 -22.24 -19.77
C GLY A 139 -7.80 -20.98 -19.00
N LEU A 140 -9.05 -20.88 -18.52
CA LEU A 140 -9.47 -19.84 -17.59
C LEU A 140 -9.03 -20.21 -16.16
N GLU A 141 -8.44 -19.26 -15.48
CA GLU A 141 -8.13 -19.33 -14.05
C GLU A 141 -8.92 -18.23 -13.32
N ILE A 142 -9.59 -18.62 -12.25
CA ILE A 142 -10.32 -17.72 -11.34
C ILE A 142 -9.67 -17.85 -9.97
N GLU A 143 -9.30 -16.70 -9.39
CA GLU A 143 -8.56 -16.65 -8.13
C GLU A 143 -9.28 -15.72 -7.15
N PRO A 144 -10.22 -16.26 -6.32
CA PRO A 144 -10.74 -15.51 -5.19
C PRO A 144 -9.63 -15.17 -4.20
N GLN A 145 -9.71 -13.95 -3.66
CA GLN A 145 -8.69 -13.34 -2.81
C GLN A 145 -9.35 -12.67 -1.60
N LEU A 146 -8.71 -12.80 -0.46
CA LEU A 146 -9.02 -12.10 0.77
C LEU A 146 -7.75 -11.45 1.28
N GLN A 147 -7.79 -10.16 1.60
CA GLN A 147 -6.68 -9.43 2.18
C GLN A 147 -7.15 -8.59 3.36
N TYR A 148 -6.39 -8.63 4.43
CA TYR A 148 -6.50 -7.71 5.55
C TYR A 148 -5.18 -6.96 5.68
N SER A 149 -5.28 -5.64 5.80
CA SER A 149 -4.13 -4.76 6.01
C SER A 149 -4.43 -3.82 7.17
N ALA A 150 -3.43 -3.51 7.98
CA ALA A 150 -3.52 -2.50 9.02
C ALA A 150 -2.26 -1.64 9.00
N VAL A 151 -2.43 -0.37 9.29
CA VAL A 151 -1.37 0.63 9.37
C VAL A 151 -1.57 1.49 10.60
N SER A 152 -0.48 1.79 11.30
CA SER A 152 -0.39 2.78 12.36
C SER A 152 0.58 3.88 11.93
N VAL A 153 0.23 5.12 12.21
CA VAL A 153 1.06 6.30 11.93
C VAL A 153 1.24 7.05 13.24
N ASP A 154 2.48 7.22 13.65
CA ASP A 154 2.89 7.99 14.82
C ASP A 154 3.60 9.27 14.32
N LEU A 155 3.16 10.43 14.81
CA LEU A 155 3.73 11.72 14.45
C LEU A 155 4.49 12.31 15.64
N ASP A 156 5.75 12.64 15.41
CA ASP A 156 6.53 13.37 16.39
C ASP A 156 6.00 14.79 16.54
N ASN A 157 6.02 15.32 17.78
CA ASN A 157 5.37 16.57 18.20
C ASN A 157 5.52 17.71 17.20
N VAL A 158 4.42 18.09 16.57
CA VAL A 158 4.34 19.28 15.72
C VAL A 158 3.90 20.47 16.58
N ALA A 159 4.83 21.35 16.93
CA ALA A 159 4.55 22.55 17.67
C ALA A 159 4.04 23.66 16.74
N TYR A 160 2.72 23.88 16.71
CA TYR A 160 2.14 25.00 15.95
C TYR A 160 2.24 26.31 16.72
N THR A 161 2.91 27.30 16.13
CA THR A 161 3.04 28.65 16.73
C THR A 161 1.87 29.59 16.47
N SER A 162 0.95 29.27 15.55
CA SER A 162 -0.29 30.07 15.37
C SER A 162 -1.34 29.34 14.54
N GLY A 163 -2.42 28.86 15.20
CA GLY A 163 -3.71 28.54 14.58
C GLY A 163 -3.67 27.49 13.47
N GLY A 164 -3.02 26.37 13.70
CA GLY A 164 -2.80 25.33 12.72
C GLY A 164 -3.62 24.07 12.95
N PHE A 165 -3.48 23.11 12.05
CA PHE A 165 -4.03 21.77 12.19
C PHE A 165 -3.26 21.01 13.26
N GLU A 166 -3.95 20.34 14.14
CA GLU A 166 -3.37 19.32 14.98
C GLU A 166 -3.32 18.03 14.13
N LEU A 167 -2.15 17.60 13.74
CA LEU A 167 -1.93 16.27 13.20
C LEU A 167 -1.83 15.32 14.38
N THR A 168 -2.68 14.31 14.40
CA THR A 168 -2.71 13.28 15.43
C THR A 168 -2.30 11.96 14.83
N ASP A 169 -1.74 11.10 15.69
CA ASP A 169 -1.53 9.69 15.38
C ASP A 169 -2.80 9.07 14.82
N GLY A 170 -2.65 8.11 13.95
CA GLY A 170 -3.78 7.48 13.27
C GLY A 170 -3.57 6.01 13.00
N ASP A 171 -4.62 5.24 13.27
CA ASP A 171 -4.70 3.83 12.91
C ASP A 171 -5.74 3.65 11.81
N ALA A 172 -5.46 2.80 10.85
CA ALA A 172 -6.41 2.41 9.83
C ALA A 172 -6.28 0.94 9.49
N ALA A 173 -7.40 0.31 9.19
CA ALA A 173 -7.42 -1.06 8.71
C ALA A 173 -8.31 -1.19 7.47
N GLN A 174 -7.98 -2.15 6.62
CA GLN A 174 -8.69 -2.41 5.38
C GLN A 174 -8.91 -3.90 5.18
N LEU A 175 -10.13 -4.26 4.82
CA LEU A 175 -10.47 -5.59 4.32
C LEU A 175 -10.77 -5.50 2.82
N ARG A 176 -10.10 -6.31 2.01
CA ARG A 176 -10.35 -6.47 0.59
C ARG A 176 -10.80 -7.90 0.29
N ILE A 177 -11.92 -8.03 -0.37
CA ILE A 177 -12.42 -9.31 -0.90
C ILE A 177 -12.53 -9.13 -2.40
N GLY A 178 -11.91 -10.02 -3.16
CA GLY A 178 -11.86 -9.89 -4.61
C GLY A 178 -11.72 -11.19 -5.36
N SER A 179 -11.65 -11.06 -6.67
CA SER A 179 -11.32 -12.16 -7.56
C SER A 179 -10.50 -11.66 -8.73
N ALA A 180 -9.41 -12.36 -9.03
CA ALA A 180 -8.66 -12.17 -10.25
C ALA A 180 -9.06 -13.23 -11.28
N PHE A 181 -9.01 -12.85 -12.54
CA PHE A 181 -9.33 -13.69 -13.69
C PHE A 181 -8.19 -13.60 -14.68
N ARG A 182 -7.68 -14.74 -15.12
CA ARG A 182 -6.68 -14.80 -16.19
C ARG A 182 -7.00 -15.93 -17.14
N LYS A 183 -6.71 -15.72 -18.42
CA LYS A 183 -6.91 -16.76 -19.44
C LYS A 183 -5.70 -16.88 -20.33
N THR A 184 -5.18 -18.10 -20.43
CA THR A 184 -4.05 -18.40 -21.28
C THR A 184 -4.52 -18.80 -22.68
N PHE A 185 -4.01 -18.10 -23.68
CA PHE A 185 -4.18 -18.41 -25.10
C PHE A 185 -2.81 -18.77 -25.67
N ASN A 186 -2.67 -20.01 -26.13
CA ASN A 186 -1.48 -20.47 -26.83
C ASN A 186 -1.67 -20.21 -28.32
N GLN A 187 -0.75 -19.48 -28.94
CA GLN A 187 -0.70 -19.22 -30.38
C GLN A 187 0.68 -19.60 -30.90
N ASP A 188 0.80 -19.83 -32.21
CA ASP A 188 2.05 -20.26 -32.85
C ASP A 188 3.22 -19.29 -32.62
N ASN A 189 2.92 -17.99 -32.41
CA ASN A 189 3.89 -16.91 -32.23
C ASN A 189 4.05 -16.47 -30.76
N GLY A 190 3.45 -17.15 -29.77
CA GLY A 190 3.59 -16.80 -28.38
C GLY A 190 2.37 -17.14 -27.51
N VAL A 191 2.47 -16.77 -26.24
CA VAL A 191 1.42 -16.99 -25.25
C VAL A 191 0.82 -15.64 -24.85
N TRP A 192 -0.50 -15.53 -24.95
CA TRP A 192 -1.27 -14.38 -24.49
C TRP A 192 -1.98 -14.71 -23.18
N VAL A 193 -1.83 -13.85 -22.18
CA VAL A 193 -2.48 -14.02 -20.86
C VAL A 193 -3.16 -12.71 -20.44
N PRO A 194 -4.33 -12.37 -21.01
CA PRO A 194 -5.13 -11.29 -20.49
C PRO A 194 -5.58 -11.60 -19.06
N TYR A 195 -5.57 -10.57 -18.23
CA TYR A 195 -6.03 -10.66 -16.85
C TYR A 195 -6.91 -9.46 -16.48
N GLY A 196 -7.74 -9.65 -15.47
CA GLY A 196 -8.55 -8.62 -14.85
C GLY A 196 -8.84 -9.00 -13.40
N ALA A 197 -9.16 -8.02 -12.58
CA ALA A 197 -9.56 -8.25 -11.21
C ALA A 197 -10.71 -7.32 -10.82
N VAL A 198 -11.54 -7.79 -9.88
CA VAL A 198 -12.58 -7.01 -9.24
C VAL A 198 -12.49 -7.22 -7.74
N SER A 199 -12.59 -6.15 -6.96
CA SER A 199 -12.52 -6.23 -5.51
C SER A 199 -13.53 -5.27 -4.86
N TYR A 200 -14.03 -5.70 -3.73
CA TYR A 200 -14.72 -4.86 -2.76
C TYR A 200 -13.74 -4.53 -1.63
N ILE A 201 -13.70 -3.27 -1.23
CA ILE A 201 -12.80 -2.76 -0.20
C ILE A 201 -13.65 -2.13 0.89
N GLN A 202 -13.40 -2.52 2.14
CA GLN A 202 -13.97 -1.93 3.34
C GLN A 202 -12.85 -1.37 4.20
N ASN A 203 -12.91 -0.08 4.51
CA ASN A 203 -11.99 0.58 5.42
C ASN A 203 -12.61 0.64 6.83
N TYR A 204 -11.75 0.54 7.84
CA TYR A 204 -12.05 0.66 9.26
C TYR A 204 -11.08 1.71 9.85
N ASP A 205 -11.64 2.63 10.60
CA ASP A 205 -10.95 3.67 11.36
C ASP A 205 -10.90 3.28 12.84
#